data_417188a3863bf52e03c04475696a2334
#
_entry.id   417188a3863bf52e03c04475696a2334
#
_cell.length_a   1.000
_cell.length_b   1.000
_cell.length_c   1.000
_cell.angle_alpha   90.00
_cell.angle_beta   90.00
_cell.angle_gamma   90.00
#
_symmetry.space_group_name_H-M   'P 1'
#
loop_
_entity.id
_entity.type
_entity.pdbx_description
1 polymer ?
#
loop_
_entity_poly.entity_id
_entity_poly.type
_entity_poly.pdbx_seq_one_letter_code
_entity_poly.pdbx_strand_id
1 'polypeptide(L)'
;MIFVLIDGLNAETAFRHMGFMEHLVEARAASKYVVRSELPSVSRPLYEVLMTGTPVSVNRICSNETIRKSTQKNLFQMSADAGIATAAAAYYFFSELYLHAPFHPLTDRFHSDSASAIQNAMFYYDDSYPDSHLFLDADELIIRHHPGFILVHPMSVDYIGHQFGGGSGEYCKAAFNVDCILSRFLFKWIEEGYSVIITADHGMGKDGIHGGTSAEERMIPMYILSGQVDAADYSGQTVSQLHIAPLVCKLLGLPLSEHMIEPKIPGLHPAV
;
A
#
# COMPACT_ATOMS: atom_id res chain seq x y z
N MET A 1 9.50 6.16 6.35
CA MET A 1 8.28 5.31 6.24
C MET A 1 8.24 4.66 4.88
N ILE A 2 8.18 3.35 4.83
CA ILE A 2 7.95 2.59 3.60
C ILE A 2 6.55 2.01 3.66
N PHE A 3 5.73 2.31 2.65
CA PHE A 3 4.37 1.82 2.52
C PHE A 3 4.30 0.84 1.35
N VAL A 4 4.25 -0.47 1.64
CA VAL A 4 4.13 -1.53 0.64
C VAL A 4 2.65 -1.86 0.48
N LEU A 5 2.13 -1.65 -0.73
CA LEU A 5 0.75 -1.88 -1.09
C LEU A 5 0.68 -2.99 -2.14
N ILE A 6 0.42 -4.22 -1.71
CA ILE A 6 0.33 -5.40 -2.57
C ILE A 6 -1.06 -5.46 -3.19
N ASP A 7 -1.17 -5.25 -4.50
CA ASP A 7 -2.47 -5.28 -5.19
C ASP A 7 -3.13 -6.65 -5.11
N GLY A 8 -4.44 -6.65 -4.83
CA GLY A 8 -5.28 -7.83 -4.91
C GLY A 8 -5.04 -8.94 -3.88
N LEU A 9 -4.30 -8.70 -2.78
CA LEU A 9 -3.95 -9.73 -1.79
C LEU A 9 -5.00 -9.85 -0.68
N ASN A 10 -5.69 -10.98 -0.58
CA ASN A 10 -6.59 -11.24 0.55
C ASN A 10 -5.86 -11.74 1.80
N ALA A 11 -6.48 -11.51 2.98
CA ALA A 11 -5.92 -11.84 4.28
C ALA A 11 -5.69 -13.35 4.48
N GLU A 12 -6.61 -14.19 4.01
CA GLU A 12 -6.51 -15.65 4.18
C GLU A 12 -5.26 -16.18 3.47
N THR A 13 -5.02 -15.76 2.23
CA THR A 13 -3.83 -16.16 1.46
C THR A 13 -2.55 -15.62 2.09
N ALA A 14 -2.55 -14.35 2.50
CA ALA A 14 -1.39 -13.74 3.15
C ALA A 14 -0.98 -14.54 4.41
N PHE A 15 -1.91 -14.77 5.31
CA PHE A 15 -1.63 -15.44 6.60
C PHE A 15 -1.24 -16.93 6.45
N ARG A 16 -1.58 -17.56 5.33
CA ARG A 16 -1.20 -18.96 5.06
C ARG A 16 0.09 -19.11 4.28
N HIS A 17 0.44 -18.12 3.46
CA HIS A 17 1.49 -18.29 2.45
C HIS A 17 2.65 -17.28 2.54
N MET A 18 2.51 -16.19 3.33
CA MET A 18 3.59 -15.24 3.60
C MET A 18 4.34 -15.64 4.89
N GLY A 19 5.06 -16.77 4.82
CA GLY A 19 5.70 -17.38 5.98
C GLY A 19 6.78 -16.52 6.64
N PHE A 20 7.47 -15.66 5.88
CA PHE A 20 8.44 -14.73 6.45
C PHE A 20 7.74 -13.65 7.29
N MET A 21 6.64 -13.06 6.78
CA MET A 21 5.88 -12.08 7.56
C MET A 21 5.24 -12.70 8.81
N GLU A 22 4.69 -13.93 8.72
CA GLU A 22 4.14 -14.63 9.88
C GLU A 22 5.23 -14.95 10.93
N HIS A 23 6.44 -15.33 10.47
CA HIS A 23 7.58 -15.50 11.37
C HIS A 23 7.91 -14.21 12.14
N LEU A 24 7.87 -13.04 11.49
CA LEU A 24 8.13 -11.77 12.17
C LEU A 24 7.05 -11.44 13.23
N VAL A 25 5.81 -11.85 13.00
CA VAL A 25 4.72 -11.71 14.00
C VAL A 25 4.98 -12.65 15.18
N GLU A 26 5.30 -13.93 14.95
CA GLU A 26 5.65 -14.89 16.00
C GLU A 26 6.86 -14.45 16.81
N ALA A 27 7.87 -13.87 16.15
CA ALA A 27 9.07 -13.32 16.78
C ALA A 27 8.82 -11.97 17.47
N ARG A 28 7.60 -11.44 17.45
CA ARG A 28 7.24 -10.12 18.00
C ARG A 28 8.08 -8.97 17.41
N ALA A 29 8.39 -9.06 16.12
CA ALA A 29 9.02 -8.01 15.34
C ALA A 29 8.03 -7.22 14.47
N ALA A 30 6.84 -7.78 14.25
CA ALA A 30 5.76 -7.15 13.50
C ALA A 30 4.41 -7.29 14.23
N SER A 31 3.50 -6.37 13.98
CA SER A 31 2.08 -6.52 14.32
C SER A 31 1.28 -6.95 13.09
N LYS A 32 0.20 -7.72 13.30
CA LYS A 32 -0.65 -8.29 12.25
C LYS A 32 -2.12 -7.94 12.47
N TYR A 33 -2.82 -7.57 11.39
CA TYR A 33 -4.23 -7.18 11.41
C TYR A 33 -4.99 -7.74 10.21
N VAL A 34 -6.31 -7.93 10.38
CA VAL A 34 -7.27 -8.01 9.28
C VAL A 34 -7.85 -6.62 9.06
N VAL A 35 -7.77 -6.12 7.83
CA VAL A 35 -8.38 -4.85 7.43
C VAL A 35 -9.55 -5.13 6.50
N ARG A 36 -10.66 -4.41 6.68
CA ARG A 36 -11.78 -4.42 5.75
C ARG A 36 -11.67 -3.25 4.80
N SER A 37 -11.47 -3.53 3.50
CA SER A 37 -11.43 -2.51 2.47
C SER A 37 -12.78 -1.82 2.25
N GLU A 38 -12.74 -0.58 1.79
CA GLU A 38 -13.90 0.20 1.38
C GLU A 38 -14.54 -0.36 0.09
N LEU A 39 -15.60 0.26 -0.39
CA LEU A 39 -16.31 -0.14 -1.60
C LEU A 39 -16.34 1.00 -2.63
N PRO A 40 -16.30 0.67 -3.92
CA PRO A 40 -16.12 -0.67 -4.51
C PRO A 40 -14.70 -1.21 -4.27
N SER A 41 -14.54 -2.54 -4.11
CA SER A 41 -13.24 -3.17 -3.92
C SER A 41 -12.48 -3.26 -5.26
N VAL A 42 -12.10 -2.09 -5.77
CA VAL A 42 -11.45 -1.87 -7.06
C VAL A 42 -10.24 -0.97 -6.85
N SER A 43 -9.13 -1.25 -7.55
CA SER A 43 -7.80 -0.69 -7.30
C SER A 43 -7.77 0.84 -7.21
N ARG A 44 -8.09 1.58 -8.28
CA ARG A 44 -7.99 3.06 -8.28
C ARG A 44 -8.83 3.74 -7.19
N PRO A 45 -10.11 3.38 -6.95
CA PRO A 45 -10.87 3.86 -5.80
C PRO A 45 -10.19 3.61 -4.46
N LEU A 46 -9.62 2.41 -4.26
CA LEU A 46 -9.03 2.04 -2.98
C LEU A 46 -7.61 2.59 -2.80
N TYR A 47 -6.86 2.83 -3.88
CA TYR A 47 -5.62 3.61 -3.80
C TYR A 47 -5.91 5.02 -3.27
N GLU A 48 -6.96 5.65 -3.77
CA GLU A 48 -7.38 6.97 -3.28
C GLU A 48 -7.80 6.91 -1.81
N VAL A 49 -8.56 5.90 -1.40
CA VAL A 49 -8.93 5.69 0.01
C VAL A 49 -7.69 5.54 0.90
N LEU A 50 -6.73 4.70 0.49
CA LEU A 50 -5.51 4.43 1.23
C LEU A 50 -4.58 5.63 1.35
N MET A 51 -4.56 6.48 0.32
CA MET A 51 -3.69 7.65 0.31
C MET A 51 -4.32 8.90 0.91
N THR A 52 -5.65 8.94 1.07
CA THR A 52 -6.36 10.15 1.55
C THR A 52 -7.15 9.94 2.85
N GLY A 53 -7.43 8.68 3.22
CA GLY A 53 -8.30 8.35 4.35
C GLY A 53 -9.76 8.77 4.13
N THR A 54 -10.18 9.03 2.88
CA THR A 54 -11.53 9.48 2.54
C THR A 54 -12.33 8.39 1.85
N PRO A 55 -13.61 8.16 2.22
CA PRO A 55 -14.43 7.18 1.53
C PRO A 55 -14.73 7.62 0.09
N VAL A 56 -15.02 6.66 -0.79
CA VAL A 56 -15.34 6.89 -2.21
C VAL A 56 -16.50 7.89 -2.40
N SER A 57 -17.46 7.90 -1.49
CA SER A 57 -18.57 8.87 -1.52
C SER A 57 -18.12 10.33 -1.37
N VAL A 58 -16.94 10.57 -0.79
CA VAL A 58 -16.33 11.90 -0.61
C VAL A 58 -15.34 12.21 -1.75
N ASN A 59 -14.38 11.31 -2.01
CA ASN A 59 -13.32 11.55 -2.99
C ASN A 59 -13.78 11.42 -4.45
N ARG A 60 -14.87 10.70 -4.71
CA ARG A 60 -15.50 10.54 -6.03
C ARG A 60 -14.61 9.84 -7.08
N ILE A 61 -13.61 9.08 -6.66
CA ILE A 61 -12.91 8.12 -7.51
C ILE A 61 -13.67 6.79 -7.38
N CYS A 62 -14.51 6.46 -8.37
CA CYS A 62 -15.52 5.40 -8.23
C CYS A 62 -15.20 4.14 -9.04
N SER A 63 -14.25 4.21 -9.97
CA SER A 63 -13.86 3.08 -10.84
C SER A 63 -12.45 3.29 -11.36
N ASN A 64 -11.87 2.25 -11.99
CA ASN A 64 -10.56 2.34 -12.63
C ASN A 64 -10.56 3.30 -13.83
N GLU A 65 -11.71 3.57 -14.44
CA GLU A 65 -11.90 4.51 -15.56
C GLU A 65 -12.03 5.98 -15.10
N THR A 66 -12.01 6.25 -13.80
CA THR A 66 -12.03 7.62 -13.28
C THR A 66 -10.64 8.27 -13.43
N ILE A 67 -10.28 8.61 -14.69
CA ILE A 67 -8.97 9.15 -15.05
C ILE A 67 -8.95 10.66 -14.79
N ARG A 68 -8.50 11.05 -13.62
CA ARG A 68 -8.29 12.45 -13.20
C ARG A 68 -7.43 12.55 -11.95
N LYS A 69 -6.88 13.72 -11.70
CA LYS A 69 -6.20 14.00 -10.43
C LYS A 69 -7.18 13.99 -9.26
N SER A 70 -6.70 13.53 -8.11
CA SER A 70 -7.39 13.68 -6.83
C SER A 70 -7.62 15.15 -6.49
N THR A 71 -8.74 15.41 -5.83
CA THR A 71 -9.05 16.73 -5.23
C THR A 71 -8.85 16.73 -3.70
N GLN A 72 -8.44 15.56 -3.15
CA GLN A 72 -8.23 15.39 -1.72
C GLN A 72 -6.76 15.60 -1.37
N LYS A 73 -6.48 16.06 -0.14
CA LYS A 73 -5.13 16.01 0.41
C LYS A 73 -4.74 14.55 0.61
N ASN A 74 -3.61 14.15 0.04
CA ASN A 74 -3.10 12.80 0.11
C ASN A 74 -1.77 12.75 0.89
N LEU A 75 -1.33 11.55 1.25
CA LEU A 75 -0.12 11.33 2.04
C LEU A 75 1.13 11.93 1.41
N PHE A 76 1.28 11.91 0.07
CA PHE A 76 2.42 12.53 -0.61
C PHE A 76 2.40 14.04 -0.43
N GLN A 77 1.26 14.69 -0.70
CA GLN A 77 1.15 16.15 -0.55
C GLN A 77 1.39 16.58 0.88
N MET A 78 0.79 15.86 1.86
CA MET A 78 0.95 16.17 3.27
C MET A 78 2.41 16.00 3.74
N SER A 79 3.09 14.96 3.25
CA SER A 79 4.52 14.74 3.52
C SER A 79 5.38 15.85 2.91
N ALA A 80 5.17 16.20 1.63
CA ALA A 80 5.90 17.25 0.95
C ALA A 80 5.67 18.63 1.61
N ASP A 81 4.43 18.96 1.99
CA ASP A 81 4.08 20.19 2.71
C ASP A 81 4.81 20.29 4.07
N ALA A 82 5.10 19.15 4.70
CA ALA A 82 5.86 19.07 5.96
C ALA A 82 7.41 18.99 5.75
N GLY A 83 7.88 19.10 4.50
CA GLY A 83 9.32 19.01 4.19
C GLY A 83 9.87 17.58 4.20
N ILE A 84 9.01 16.57 4.19
CA ILE A 84 9.40 15.16 4.10
C ILE A 84 9.52 14.78 2.63
N ALA A 85 10.72 14.36 2.22
CA ALA A 85 10.96 13.90 0.84
C ALA A 85 10.11 12.66 0.51
N THR A 86 9.53 12.64 -0.70
CA THR A 86 8.58 11.64 -1.14
C THR A 86 9.05 10.88 -2.37
N ALA A 87 8.72 9.58 -2.43
CA ALA A 87 8.99 8.77 -3.63
C ALA A 87 7.89 7.73 -3.88
N ALA A 88 7.86 7.17 -5.09
CA ALA A 88 6.98 6.06 -5.45
C ALA A 88 7.64 5.15 -6.50
N ALA A 89 7.67 3.85 -6.23
CA ALA A 89 7.81 2.79 -7.22
C ALA A 89 6.46 2.10 -7.35
N ALA A 90 5.67 2.44 -8.38
CA ALA A 90 4.24 2.13 -8.36
C ALA A 90 3.61 2.04 -9.75
N TYR A 91 2.41 1.48 -9.79
CA TYR A 91 1.57 1.45 -10.98
C TYR A 91 1.14 2.87 -11.40
N TYR A 92 1.02 3.10 -12.68
CA TYR A 92 0.77 4.42 -13.27
C TYR A 92 -0.51 5.13 -12.77
N PHE A 93 -1.46 4.41 -12.18
CA PHE A 93 -2.65 5.03 -11.56
C PHE A 93 -2.28 6.05 -10.49
N PHE A 94 -1.17 5.85 -9.77
CA PHE A 94 -0.69 6.82 -8.78
C PHE A 94 -0.16 8.11 -9.44
N SER A 95 0.43 8.03 -10.63
CA SER A 95 0.77 9.21 -11.41
C SER A 95 -0.50 9.98 -11.81
N GLU A 96 -1.52 9.30 -12.31
CA GLU A 96 -2.78 9.92 -12.71
C GLU A 96 -3.56 10.54 -11.54
N LEU A 97 -3.49 9.92 -10.37
CA LEU A 97 -4.14 10.44 -9.16
C LEU A 97 -3.41 11.67 -8.59
N TYR A 98 -2.07 11.75 -8.66
CA TYR A 98 -1.33 12.73 -7.86
C TYR A 98 -0.36 13.62 -8.65
N LEU A 99 -0.05 13.29 -9.90
CA LEU A 99 0.85 14.08 -10.75
C LEU A 99 0.20 14.55 -12.03
N HIS A 100 0.02 13.64 -13.00
CA HIS A 100 -0.43 13.96 -14.35
C HIS A 100 -1.44 12.93 -14.86
N ALA A 101 -2.58 13.37 -15.36
CA ALA A 101 -3.62 12.54 -15.98
C ALA A 101 -4.06 13.12 -17.32
N PRO A 102 -4.19 12.29 -18.37
CA PRO A 102 -3.85 10.86 -18.43
C PRO A 102 -2.34 10.60 -18.41
N PHE A 103 -1.92 9.40 -17.96
CA PHE A 103 -0.52 8.98 -17.95
C PHE A 103 0.04 8.82 -19.36
N HIS A 104 1.25 9.33 -19.58
CA HIS A 104 1.97 9.17 -20.84
C HIS A 104 3.32 8.45 -20.61
N PRO A 105 3.48 7.19 -21.05
CA PRO A 105 4.64 6.35 -20.67
C PRO A 105 6.02 6.95 -21.00
N LEU A 106 6.12 7.73 -22.08
CA LEU A 106 7.40 8.29 -22.50
C LEU A 106 7.86 9.49 -21.65
N THR A 107 6.93 10.19 -21.01
CA THR A 107 7.24 11.39 -20.20
C THR A 107 7.06 11.18 -18.71
N ASP A 108 6.12 10.32 -18.31
CA ASP A 108 5.67 10.25 -16.91
C ASP A 108 6.25 9.04 -16.17
N ARG A 109 6.86 8.06 -16.90
CA ARG A 109 7.40 6.83 -16.29
C ARG A 109 8.49 7.11 -15.24
N PHE A 110 9.38 8.03 -15.53
CA PHE A 110 10.45 8.45 -14.62
C PHE A 110 10.22 9.91 -14.28
N HIS A 111 9.83 10.15 -13.03
CA HIS A 111 9.51 11.49 -12.55
C HIS A 111 10.54 11.95 -11.53
N SER A 112 11.01 13.19 -11.66
CA SER A 112 11.87 13.85 -10.68
C SER A 112 11.60 15.35 -10.72
N ASP A 113 10.86 15.84 -9.73
CA ASP A 113 10.54 17.27 -9.55
C ASP A 113 10.28 17.54 -8.07
N SER A 114 11.15 18.33 -7.46
CA SER A 114 11.08 18.66 -6.03
C SER A 114 9.85 19.50 -5.63
N ALA A 115 9.15 20.11 -6.60
CA ALA A 115 7.93 20.88 -6.36
C ALA A 115 6.65 20.02 -6.40
N SER A 116 6.77 18.78 -6.87
CA SER A 116 5.64 17.85 -6.98
C SER A 116 5.31 17.18 -5.64
N ALA A 117 4.06 16.71 -5.49
CA ALA A 117 3.65 15.93 -4.33
C ALA A 117 4.42 14.60 -4.22
N ILE A 118 4.63 13.91 -5.34
CA ILE A 118 5.57 12.79 -5.46
C ILE A 118 6.82 13.36 -6.11
N GLN A 119 7.90 13.50 -5.35
CA GLN A 119 9.10 14.20 -5.84
C GLN A 119 9.96 13.33 -6.75
N ASN A 120 10.03 12.03 -6.48
CA ASN A 120 10.78 11.08 -7.31
C ASN A 120 9.97 9.82 -7.51
N ALA A 121 9.85 9.35 -8.76
CA ALA A 121 9.09 8.13 -9.01
C ALA A 121 9.59 7.33 -10.22
N MET A 122 9.34 6.03 -10.14
CA MET A 122 9.43 5.07 -11.23
C MET A 122 8.07 4.38 -11.38
N PHE A 123 7.32 4.75 -12.42
CA PHE A 123 6.00 4.17 -12.67
C PHE A 123 6.06 3.08 -13.73
N TYR A 124 5.43 1.94 -13.45
CA TYR A 124 5.18 0.93 -14.47
C TYR A 124 3.72 0.99 -14.95
N TYR A 125 3.43 0.44 -16.13
CA TYR A 125 2.12 0.49 -16.77
C TYR A 125 1.69 -0.85 -17.41
N ASP A 126 2.45 -1.91 -17.15
CA ASP A 126 2.16 -3.27 -17.58
C ASP A 126 1.92 -4.11 -16.32
N ASP A 127 0.75 -4.75 -16.22
CA ASP A 127 0.35 -5.53 -15.04
C ASP A 127 1.29 -6.71 -14.79
N SER A 128 2.00 -7.18 -15.81
CA SER A 128 3.02 -8.23 -15.74
C SER A 128 4.41 -7.74 -15.30
N TYR A 129 4.56 -6.44 -14.95
CA TYR A 129 5.85 -5.91 -14.50
C TYR A 129 6.36 -6.69 -13.28
N PRO A 130 7.58 -7.27 -13.33
CA PRO A 130 8.04 -8.17 -12.28
C PRO A 130 8.21 -7.45 -10.92
N ASP A 131 7.59 -7.95 -9.87
CA ASP A 131 7.75 -7.39 -8.52
C ASP A 131 9.21 -7.31 -8.09
N SER A 132 10.06 -8.29 -8.49
CA SER A 132 11.49 -8.27 -8.20
C SER A 132 12.22 -7.06 -8.79
N HIS A 133 11.77 -6.54 -9.94
CA HIS A 133 12.31 -5.32 -10.53
C HIS A 133 11.75 -4.08 -9.82
N LEU A 134 10.47 -4.10 -9.50
CA LEU A 134 9.82 -3.02 -8.77
C LEU A 134 10.49 -2.74 -7.41
N PHE A 135 10.83 -3.81 -6.67
CA PHE A 135 11.53 -3.65 -5.39
C PHE A 135 12.96 -3.12 -5.56
N LEU A 136 13.63 -3.43 -6.69
CA LEU A 136 14.92 -2.82 -7.04
C LEU A 136 14.74 -1.34 -7.44
N ASP A 137 13.68 -0.98 -8.16
CA ASP A 137 13.34 0.42 -8.46
C ASP A 137 13.11 1.20 -7.15
N ALA A 138 12.39 0.62 -6.19
CA ALA A 138 12.18 1.22 -4.88
C ALA A 138 13.49 1.39 -4.09
N ASP A 139 14.35 0.37 -4.10
CA ASP A 139 15.66 0.42 -3.43
C ASP A 139 16.57 1.49 -4.05
N GLU A 140 16.56 1.64 -5.38
CA GLU A 140 17.27 2.69 -6.10
C GLU A 140 16.78 4.09 -5.72
N LEU A 141 15.45 4.28 -5.60
CA LEU A 141 14.87 5.54 -5.13
C LEU A 141 15.26 5.84 -3.68
N ILE A 142 15.31 4.83 -2.81
CA ILE A 142 15.75 4.96 -1.42
C ILE A 142 17.21 5.36 -1.35
N ILE A 143 18.09 4.68 -2.07
CA ILE A 143 19.54 4.94 -2.07
C ILE A 143 19.85 6.35 -2.59
N ARG A 144 19.18 6.79 -3.67
CA ARG A 144 19.48 8.08 -4.31
C ARG A 144 18.87 9.27 -3.61
N HIS A 145 17.66 9.11 -3.08
CA HIS A 145 16.85 10.25 -2.65
C HIS A 145 16.53 10.28 -1.16
N HIS A 146 16.79 9.18 -0.44
CA HIS A 146 16.51 9.04 0.99
C HIS A 146 15.12 9.58 1.40
N PRO A 147 14.03 9.13 0.73
CA PRO A 147 12.70 9.67 0.97
C PRO A 147 12.24 9.36 2.39
N GLY A 148 11.65 10.34 3.07
CA GLY A 148 11.02 10.10 4.37
C GLY A 148 9.69 9.33 4.24
N PHE A 149 9.04 9.38 3.06
CA PHE A 149 7.87 8.60 2.70
C PHE A 149 8.01 8.02 1.29
N ILE A 150 7.91 6.69 1.15
CA ILE A 150 7.92 6.00 -0.14
C ILE A 150 6.79 4.97 -0.23
N LEU A 151 6.09 4.96 -1.37
CA LEU A 151 5.15 3.91 -1.77
C LEU A 151 5.86 2.89 -2.65
N VAL A 152 5.67 1.60 -2.34
CA VAL A 152 6.09 0.45 -3.17
C VAL A 152 4.85 -0.38 -3.49
N HIS A 153 4.51 -0.49 -4.77
CA HIS A 153 3.23 -1.07 -5.18
C HIS A 153 3.41 -2.25 -6.16
N PRO A 154 3.58 -3.50 -5.66
CA PRO A 154 3.63 -4.71 -6.49
C PRO A 154 2.23 -5.14 -6.96
N MET A 155 2.14 -5.61 -8.24
CA MET A 155 0.90 -5.96 -8.94
C MET A 155 0.72 -7.47 -9.15
N SER A 156 1.78 -8.28 -8.98
CA SER A 156 1.76 -9.66 -9.47
C SER A 156 0.66 -10.52 -8.85
N VAL A 157 0.24 -10.24 -7.61
CA VAL A 157 -0.80 -11.01 -6.92
C VAL A 157 -2.16 -10.77 -7.58
N ASP A 158 -2.51 -9.52 -7.88
CA ASP A 158 -3.73 -9.17 -8.59
C ASP A 158 -3.73 -9.74 -10.01
N TYR A 159 -2.65 -9.51 -10.76
CA TYR A 159 -2.49 -10.01 -12.13
C TYR A 159 -2.68 -11.54 -12.22
N ILE A 160 -2.10 -12.30 -11.32
CA ILE A 160 -2.25 -13.76 -11.25
C ILE A 160 -3.66 -14.12 -10.74
N GLY A 161 -4.19 -13.35 -9.80
CA GLY A 161 -5.56 -13.52 -9.31
C GLY A 161 -6.60 -13.43 -10.42
N HIS A 162 -6.49 -12.48 -11.33
CA HIS A 162 -7.36 -12.34 -12.49
C HIS A 162 -7.27 -13.54 -13.44
N GLN A 163 -6.10 -14.16 -13.58
CA GLN A 163 -5.92 -15.28 -14.50
C GLN A 163 -6.38 -16.61 -13.94
N PHE A 164 -6.18 -16.85 -12.64
CA PHE A 164 -6.35 -18.18 -12.02
C PHE A 164 -7.36 -18.22 -10.88
N GLY A 165 -7.86 -17.06 -10.43
CA GLY A 165 -8.76 -16.94 -9.30
C GLY A 165 -8.06 -16.83 -7.95
N GLY A 166 -8.70 -16.11 -7.02
CA GLY A 166 -8.26 -15.99 -5.64
C GLY A 166 -8.24 -17.34 -4.94
N GLY A 167 -7.15 -17.63 -4.21
CA GLY A 167 -6.95 -18.91 -3.53
C GLY A 167 -6.51 -20.07 -4.42
N SER A 168 -6.28 -19.87 -5.72
CA SER A 168 -5.62 -20.82 -6.59
C SER A 168 -4.18 -21.09 -6.15
N GLY A 169 -3.58 -22.21 -6.60
CA GLY A 169 -2.17 -22.52 -6.32
C GLY A 169 -1.23 -21.43 -6.85
N GLU A 170 -1.55 -20.87 -8.02
CA GLU A 170 -0.80 -19.80 -8.68
C GLU A 170 -0.89 -18.49 -7.87
N TYR A 171 -2.06 -18.13 -7.41
CA TYR A 171 -2.29 -16.94 -6.57
C TYR A 171 -1.57 -17.06 -5.21
N CYS A 172 -1.67 -18.23 -4.56
CA CYS A 172 -0.92 -18.51 -3.34
C CYS A 172 0.59 -18.43 -3.54
N LYS A 173 1.09 -18.93 -4.71
CA LYS A 173 2.50 -18.83 -5.07
C LYS A 173 2.93 -17.39 -5.34
N ALA A 174 2.08 -16.55 -5.94
CA ALA A 174 2.36 -15.14 -6.13
C ALA A 174 2.55 -14.43 -4.77
N ALA A 175 1.66 -14.66 -3.81
CA ALA A 175 1.80 -14.13 -2.45
C ALA A 175 3.11 -14.61 -1.76
N PHE A 176 3.42 -15.90 -1.85
CA PHE A 176 4.69 -16.45 -1.36
C PHE A 176 5.91 -15.80 -2.02
N ASN A 177 5.86 -15.53 -3.34
CA ASN A 177 6.97 -14.90 -4.06
C ASN A 177 7.20 -13.44 -3.56
N VAL A 178 6.14 -12.67 -3.34
CA VAL A 178 6.24 -11.33 -2.76
C VAL A 178 6.86 -11.38 -1.36
N ASP A 179 6.45 -12.34 -0.53
CA ASP A 179 7.03 -12.57 0.80
C ASP A 179 8.54 -12.87 0.73
N CYS A 180 8.96 -13.73 -0.23
CA CYS A 180 10.37 -14.02 -0.50
C CYS A 180 11.15 -12.77 -0.96
N ILE A 181 10.53 -11.85 -1.71
CA ILE A 181 11.15 -10.59 -2.11
C ILE A 181 11.29 -9.68 -0.89
N LEU A 182 10.21 -9.49 -0.11
CA LEU A 182 10.22 -8.70 1.12
C LEU A 182 11.34 -9.13 2.07
N SER A 183 11.58 -10.43 2.23
CA SER A 183 12.64 -10.94 3.11
C SER A 183 14.06 -10.46 2.76
N ARG A 184 14.28 -10.01 1.51
CA ARG A 184 15.59 -9.50 1.05
C ARG A 184 15.80 -8.03 1.37
N PHE A 185 14.72 -7.25 1.50
CA PHE A 185 14.78 -5.80 1.66
C PHE A 185 14.44 -5.34 3.07
N LEU A 186 13.54 -6.05 3.76
CA LEU A 186 12.90 -5.56 4.97
C LEU A 186 13.87 -5.26 6.11
N PHE A 187 14.85 -6.15 6.36
CA PHE A 187 15.85 -5.91 7.42
C PHE A 187 16.71 -4.69 7.13
N LYS A 188 17.16 -4.50 5.88
CA LYS A 188 17.89 -3.31 5.45
C LYS A 188 17.09 -2.04 5.72
N TRP A 189 15.81 -2.01 5.33
CA TRP A 189 14.94 -0.85 5.54
C TRP A 189 14.74 -0.50 7.02
N ILE A 190 14.62 -1.53 7.88
CA ILE A 190 14.50 -1.35 9.34
C ILE A 190 15.82 -0.83 9.92
N GLU A 191 16.97 -1.37 9.51
CA GLU A 191 18.29 -0.92 9.93
C GLU A 191 18.58 0.52 9.52
N GLU A 192 18.03 0.96 8.38
CA GLU A 192 18.07 2.35 7.92
C GLU A 192 17.06 3.26 8.66
N GLY A 193 16.31 2.73 9.63
CA GLY A 193 15.41 3.48 10.50
C GLY A 193 14.00 3.68 9.94
N TYR A 194 13.62 2.99 8.87
CA TYR A 194 12.25 3.07 8.34
C TYR A 194 11.26 2.28 9.21
N SER A 195 10.12 2.89 9.51
CA SER A 195 8.91 2.12 9.82
C SER A 195 8.32 1.58 8.52
N VAL A 196 7.77 0.36 8.54
CA VAL A 196 7.21 -0.29 7.35
C VAL A 196 5.77 -0.70 7.62
N ILE A 197 4.87 -0.36 6.69
CA ILE A 197 3.51 -0.91 6.63
C ILE A 197 3.41 -1.73 5.34
N ILE A 198 2.91 -2.95 5.44
CA ILE A 198 2.63 -3.84 4.32
C ILE A 198 1.14 -4.17 4.38
N THR A 199 0.40 -3.84 3.33
CA THR A 199 -1.04 -4.10 3.24
C THR A 199 -1.45 -4.36 1.79
N ALA A 200 -2.75 -4.47 1.54
CA ALA A 200 -3.33 -4.55 0.22
C ALA A 200 -4.42 -3.48 0.07
N ASP A 201 -4.88 -3.26 -1.14
CA ASP A 201 -6.03 -2.41 -1.43
C ASP A 201 -7.34 -3.21 -1.34
N HIS A 202 -7.42 -4.37 -2.00
CA HIS A 202 -8.50 -5.34 -1.97
C HIS A 202 -7.94 -6.76 -2.01
N GLY A 203 -8.80 -7.75 -1.97
CA GLY A 203 -8.49 -9.14 -2.22
C GLY A 203 -9.02 -9.60 -3.59
N MET A 204 -9.15 -10.93 -3.79
CA MET A 204 -9.54 -11.51 -5.06
C MET A 204 -10.56 -12.63 -4.84
N GLY A 205 -11.65 -12.61 -5.59
CA GLY A 205 -12.63 -13.68 -5.64
C GLY A 205 -12.10 -14.94 -6.33
N LYS A 206 -12.70 -16.07 -6.03
CA LYS A 206 -12.29 -17.38 -6.61
C LYS A 206 -12.46 -17.45 -8.13
N ASP A 207 -13.33 -16.63 -8.69
CA ASP A 207 -13.61 -16.48 -10.12
C ASP A 207 -12.66 -15.51 -10.84
N GLY A 208 -11.66 -14.97 -10.14
CA GLY A 208 -10.70 -14.01 -10.70
C GLY A 208 -11.27 -12.61 -10.86
N ILE A 209 -12.33 -12.29 -10.11
CA ILE A 209 -13.00 -10.98 -10.13
C ILE A 209 -12.94 -10.38 -8.73
N HIS A 210 -12.86 -9.07 -8.67
CA HIS A 210 -13.03 -8.24 -7.47
C HIS A 210 -13.92 -7.03 -7.80
N GLY A 211 -14.26 -6.22 -6.79
CA GLY A 211 -15.18 -5.08 -6.93
C GLY A 211 -16.46 -5.24 -6.15
N GLY A 212 -16.72 -6.45 -5.65
CA GLY A 212 -17.90 -6.82 -4.90
C GLY A 212 -17.72 -6.71 -3.38
N THR A 213 -18.54 -7.49 -2.66
CA THR A 213 -18.71 -7.36 -1.22
C THR A 213 -18.29 -8.60 -0.44
N SER A 214 -17.76 -9.63 -1.12
CA SER A 214 -17.36 -10.88 -0.47
C SER A 214 -16.19 -10.68 0.50
N ALA A 215 -16.02 -11.60 1.42
CA ALA A 215 -14.88 -11.56 2.34
C ALA A 215 -13.55 -11.72 1.61
N GLU A 216 -13.51 -12.55 0.57
CA GLU A 216 -12.33 -12.78 -0.26
C GLU A 216 -11.88 -11.52 -0.99
N GLU A 217 -12.82 -10.63 -1.36
CA GLU A 217 -12.51 -9.37 -2.05
C GLU A 217 -12.18 -8.23 -1.08
N ARG A 218 -12.67 -8.28 0.17
CA ARG A 218 -12.62 -7.14 1.10
C ARG A 218 -11.74 -7.33 2.32
N MET A 219 -11.48 -8.57 2.77
CA MET A 219 -10.61 -8.79 3.93
C MET A 219 -9.18 -8.91 3.47
N ILE A 220 -8.37 -7.91 3.81
CA ILE A 220 -6.98 -7.76 3.41
C ILE A 220 -6.04 -7.82 4.61
N PRO A 221 -4.78 -8.23 4.44
CA PRO A 221 -3.80 -8.21 5.52
C PRO A 221 -3.29 -6.80 5.78
N MET A 222 -2.81 -6.56 7.00
CA MET A 222 -1.89 -5.47 7.29
C MET A 222 -0.85 -5.94 8.30
N TYR A 223 0.41 -5.68 7.98
CA TYR A 223 1.55 -5.87 8.89
C TYR A 223 2.23 -4.53 9.13
N ILE A 224 2.64 -4.28 10.37
CA ILE A 224 3.33 -3.05 10.75
C ILE A 224 4.61 -3.39 11.50
N LEU A 225 5.72 -2.81 11.06
CA LEU A 225 7.01 -2.85 11.73
C LEU A 225 7.39 -1.41 12.11
N SER A 226 7.17 -1.06 13.37
CA SER A 226 7.40 0.30 13.86
C SER A 226 7.57 0.28 15.38
N GLY A 227 8.51 1.06 15.90
CA GLY A 227 8.64 1.27 17.34
C GLY A 227 7.47 2.03 17.99
N GLN A 228 6.50 2.52 17.19
CA GLN A 228 5.32 3.23 17.68
C GLN A 228 4.07 2.33 17.78
N VAL A 229 4.22 1.03 17.47
CA VAL A 229 3.12 0.05 17.51
C VAL A 229 3.61 -1.22 18.20
N ASP A 230 2.90 -1.71 19.21
CA ASP A 230 3.23 -2.96 19.89
C ASP A 230 3.12 -4.15 18.93
N ALA A 231 4.20 -4.94 18.85
CA ALA A 231 4.24 -6.11 17.98
C ALA A 231 3.44 -7.27 18.58
N ALA A 232 2.32 -7.60 17.94
CA ALA A 232 1.42 -8.69 18.32
C ALA A 232 0.47 -9.10 17.18
N ASP A 233 -0.21 -10.24 17.35
CA ASP A 233 -1.30 -10.64 16.47
C ASP A 233 -2.62 -10.02 16.94
N TYR A 234 -3.12 -9.04 16.18
CA TYR A 234 -4.41 -8.38 16.38
C TYR A 234 -5.47 -8.81 15.36
N SER A 235 -5.23 -9.88 14.61
CA SER A 235 -6.14 -10.35 13.54
C SER A 235 -7.52 -10.80 14.03
N GLY A 236 -7.70 -10.97 15.33
CA GLY A 236 -9.02 -11.22 15.96
C GLY A 236 -10.00 -10.03 15.89
N GLN A 237 -9.53 -8.85 15.48
CA GLN A 237 -10.36 -7.64 15.33
C GLN A 237 -10.16 -7.08 13.91
N THR A 238 -11.27 -6.71 13.26
CA THR A 238 -11.22 -6.11 11.93
C THR A 238 -11.03 -4.59 12.03
N VAL A 239 -10.03 -4.06 11.37
CA VAL A 239 -9.76 -2.63 11.23
C VAL A 239 -10.41 -2.11 9.94
N SER A 240 -10.94 -0.88 9.94
CA SER A 240 -11.39 -0.24 8.69
C SER A 240 -10.21 0.30 7.90
N GLN A 241 -10.24 0.17 6.57
CA GLN A 241 -9.23 0.73 5.66
C GLN A 241 -9.08 2.26 5.80
N LEU A 242 -10.14 2.97 6.20
CA LEU A 242 -10.11 4.41 6.48
C LEU A 242 -9.16 4.81 7.61
N HIS A 243 -8.69 3.87 8.42
CA HIS A 243 -7.70 4.15 9.47
C HIS A 243 -6.24 4.09 8.98
N ILE A 244 -5.97 3.65 7.74
CA ILE A 244 -4.59 3.43 7.28
C ILE A 244 -3.89 4.76 6.97
N ALA A 245 -4.49 5.65 6.18
CA ALA A 245 -3.87 6.97 5.93
C ALA A 245 -3.66 7.77 7.23
N PRO A 246 -4.65 7.87 8.15
CA PRO A 246 -4.43 8.48 9.46
C PRO A 246 -3.33 7.83 10.28
N LEU A 247 -3.18 6.50 10.21
CA LEU A 247 -2.07 5.79 10.86
C LEU A 247 -0.72 6.23 10.28
N VAL A 248 -0.58 6.29 8.95
CA VAL A 248 0.63 6.78 8.29
C VAL A 248 0.95 8.22 8.72
N CYS A 249 -0.06 9.11 8.78
CA CYS A 249 0.12 10.46 9.30
C CYS A 249 0.68 10.44 10.73
N LYS A 250 0.11 9.62 11.61
CA LYS A 250 0.54 9.50 13.00
C LYS A 250 2.01 9.05 13.10
N LEU A 251 2.39 8.01 12.34
CA LEU A 251 3.75 7.48 12.33
C LEU A 251 4.78 8.45 11.73
N LEU A 252 4.35 9.35 10.84
CA LEU A 252 5.19 10.41 10.26
C LEU A 252 5.17 11.72 11.05
N GLY A 253 4.35 11.84 12.10
CA GLY A 253 4.17 13.09 12.84
C GLY A 253 3.41 14.17 12.07
N LEU A 254 2.59 13.79 11.08
CA LEU A 254 1.77 14.70 10.27
C LEU A 254 0.42 14.97 10.92
N PRO A 255 -0.13 16.19 10.77
CA PRO A 255 -1.51 16.46 11.15
C PRO A 255 -2.48 15.67 10.26
N LEU A 256 -3.65 15.31 10.79
CA LEU A 256 -4.70 14.70 9.98
C LEU A 256 -5.34 15.73 9.05
N SER A 257 -5.74 15.31 7.85
CA SER A 257 -6.54 16.15 6.95
C SER A 257 -7.98 16.23 7.44
N GLU A 258 -8.75 17.20 6.93
CA GLU A 258 -10.13 17.50 7.37
C GLU A 258 -11.07 16.28 7.35
N HIS A 259 -10.87 15.37 6.40
CA HIS A 259 -11.75 14.22 6.21
C HIS A 259 -11.22 12.91 6.84
N MET A 260 -10.01 12.95 7.38
CA MET A 260 -9.44 11.80 8.08
C MET A 260 -10.06 11.64 9.47
N ILE A 261 -10.28 10.39 9.88
CA ILE A 261 -10.72 10.05 11.23
C ILE A 261 -9.52 9.72 12.10
N GLU A 262 -9.63 9.90 13.42
CA GLU A 262 -8.57 9.47 14.34
C GLU A 262 -8.30 7.97 14.18
N PRO A 263 -7.04 7.53 14.01
CA PRO A 263 -6.76 6.11 13.77
C PRO A 263 -7.05 5.27 15.01
N LYS A 264 -7.79 4.19 14.81
CA LYS A 264 -8.11 3.19 15.87
C LYS A 264 -7.40 1.89 15.49
N ILE A 265 -6.12 1.82 15.81
CA ILE A 265 -5.26 0.67 15.53
C ILE A 265 -4.84 0.04 16.86
N PRO A 266 -5.17 -1.23 17.13
CA PRO A 266 -4.70 -1.91 18.33
C PRO A 266 -3.17 -1.87 18.44
N GLY A 267 -2.65 -1.60 19.62
CA GLY A 267 -1.21 -1.51 19.86
C GLY A 267 -0.54 -0.19 19.44
N LEU A 268 -1.26 0.74 18.79
CA LEU A 268 -0.71 2.06 18.44
C LEU A 268 -0.49 2.90 19.71
N HIS A 269 0.74 3.41 19.89
CA HIS A 269 1.06 4.24 21.04
C HIS A 269 0.37 5.61 20.95
N PRO A 270 -0.05 6.19 22.09
CA PRO A 270 -0.52 7.57 22.13
C PRO A 270 0.54 8.53 21.54
N ALA A 271 0.11 9.64 20.95
CA ALA A 271 1.05 10.69 20.59
C ALA A 271 1.72 11.23 21.88
N VAL A 272 3.06 11.29 21.88
CA VAL A 272 3.85 11.87 22.97
C VAL A 272 3.72 13.39 22.96
#